data_c64661203b2781e6e90369551b39d43e
#
_entry.id   c64661203b2781e6e90369551b39d43e
#
_cell.length_a   1.000
_cell.length_b   1.000
_cell.length_c   1.000
_cell.angle_alpha   90.00
_cell.angle_beta   90.00
_cell.angle_gamma   90.00
#
_symmetry.space_group_name_H-M   'P 1'
#
loop_
_entity.id
_entity.type
_entity.pdbx_description
1 polymer ?
#
loop_
_entity_poly.entity_id
_entity_poly.type
_entity_poly.pdbx_seq_one_letter_code
_entity_poly.pdbx_strand_id
1 'polypeptide(L)'
;MSEIIALDFGTTNSVLAVADSAGNVQSATFEVGTKSFDTYRTILYFWEDQDLKAPNAPTHTKSCSGPFAIEEYLKESHDCRLIQSMKSYLAAKDFEGTDIFGTTYSIEDLVGTFLTQIHHFAQHSLGWLGQRVISGRPVAFAGNNPDNDFAEMRLRAAYEQAGFDVEAMVFEPLAASYYYGRELDKPETVLVADFGG
;
A
#
# COMPACT_ATOMS: atom_id res chain seq x y z
N MET A 1 1.40 10.69 -22.98
CA MET A 1 1.52 11.53 -21.78
C MET A 1 1.59 10.58 -20.60
N SER A 2 2.49 10.78 -19.67
CA SER A 2 2.63 9.88 -18.52
C SER A 2 1.45 10.11 -17.57
N GLU A 3 0.63 9.08 -17.40
CA GLU A 3 -0.39 9.06 -16.35
C GLU A 3 0.26 9.22 -14.98
N ILE A 4 -0.40 9.90 -14.07
CA ILE A 4 0.02 10.02 -12.68
C ILE A 4 -0.78 9.00 -11.87
N ILE A 5 -0.08 8.20 -11.10
CA ILE A 5 -0.67 7.29 -10.13
C ILE A 5 -1.06 8.09 -8.89
N ALA A 6 -2.27 7.94 -8.41
CA ALA A 6 -2.69 8.34 -7.08
C ALA A 6 -2.77 7.08 -6.20
N LEU A 7 -2.08 7.08 -5.07
CA LEU A 7 -2.09 5.94 -4.16
C LEU A 7 -2.41 6.39 -2.73
N ASP A 8 -3.52 5.91 -2.23
CA ASP A 8 -3.88 6.01 -0.82
C ASP A 8 -3.42 4.74 -0.10
N PHE A 9 -2.32 4.85 0.64
CA PHE A 9 -1.79 3.78 1.47
C PHE A 9 -2.44 3.82 2.85
N GLY A 10 -3.58 3.17 3.02
CA GLY A 10 -4.31 3.12 4.29
C GLY A 10 -3.80 2.07 5.27
N THR A 11 -4.15 2.19 6.54
CA THR A 11 -3.79 1.19 7.58
C THR A 11 -4.41 -0.17 7.31
N THR A 12 -5.64 -0.18 6.84
CA THR A 12 -6.45 -1.38 6.64
C THR A 12 -6.66 -1.71 5.16
N ASN A 13 -6.96 -0.70 4.34
CA ASN A 13 -7.17 -0.82 2.90
C ASN A 13 -6.40 0.27 2.18
N SER A 14 -5.92 -0.05 0.99
CA SER A 14 -5.26 0.89 0.08
C SER A 14 -6.04 0.97 -1.22
N VAL A 15 -5.95 2.11 -1.90
CA VAL A 15 -6.57 2.35 -3.20
C VAL A 15 -5.52 2.90 -4.15
N LEU A 16 -5.48 2.37 -5.36
CA LEU A 16 -4.65 2.88 -6.45
C LEU A 16 -5.55 3.33 -7.59
N ALA A 17 -5.31 4.53 -8.09
CA ALA A 17 -6.02 5.08 -9.23
C ALA A 17 -5.03 5.78 -10.17
N VAL A 18 -5.45 6.00 -11.40
CA VAL A 18 -4.73 6.81 -12.39
C VAL A 18 -5.60 7.96 -12.84
N ALA A 19 -4.97 9.08 -13.15
CA ALA A 19 -5.63 10.21 -13.77
C ALA A 19 -5.00 10.48 -15.15
N ASP A 20 -5.85 10.68 -16.15
CA ASP A 20 -5.42 11.11 -17.47
C ASP A 20 -5.26 12.66 -17.54
N SER A 21 -4.73 13.14 -18.65
CA SER A 21 -4.55 14.58 -18.88
C SER A 21 -5.84 15.39 -19.01
N ALA A 22 -6.99 14.72 -19.18
CA ALA A 22 -8.30 15.35 -19.21
C ALA A 22 -8.96 15.41 -17.82
N GLY A 23 -8.32 14.81 -16.81
CA GLY A 23 -8.81 14.75 -15.43
C GLY A 23 -9.79 13.61 -15.17
N ASN A 24 -9.91 12.63 -16.10
CA ASN A 24 -10.64 11.42 -15.82
C ASN A 24 -9.83 10.52 -14.87
N VAL A 25 -10.52 9.94 -13.88
CA VAL A 25 -9.91 9.08 -12.89
C VAL A 25 -10.45 7.67 -13.05
N GLN A 26 -9.55 6.68 -13.05
CA GLN A 26 -9.89 5.27 -13.06
C GLN A 26 -9.18 4.57 -11.89
N SER A 27 -9.96 3.92 -11.02
CA SER A 27 -9.43 3.10 -9.91
C SER A 27 -9.07 1.71 -10.39
N ALA A 28 -8.03 1.14 -9.81
CA ALA A 28 -7.68 -0.26 -10.02
C ALA A 28 -8.75 -1.18 -9.45
N THR A 29 -8.96 -2.31 -10.13
CA THR A 29 -9.74 -3.44 -9.62
C THR A 29 -8.87 -4.69 -9.57
N PHE A 30 -9.12 -5.54 -8.58
CA PHE A 30 -8.30 -6.72 -8.29
C PHE A 30 -9.18 -7.97 -8.33
N GLU A 31 -8.90 -8.84 -9.30
CA GLU A 31 -9.66 -10.06 -9.50
C GLU A 31 -9.01 -11.23 -8.75
N VAL A 32 -9.76 -11.88 -7.85
CA VAL A 32 -9.31 -13.06 -7.10
C VAL A 32 -10.39 -14.14 -7.19
N GLY A 33 -10.11 -15.20 -7.93
CA GLY A 33 -11.10 -16.23 -8.24
C GLY A 33 -12.26 -15.63 -9.03
N THR A 34 -13.46 -15.63 -8.46
CA THR A 34 -14.68 -15.06 -9.07
C THR A 34 -15.07 -13.72 -8.48
N LYS A 35 -14.25 -13.15 -7.60
CA LYS A 35 -14.53 -11.89 -6.90
C LYS A 35 -13.68 -10.76 -7.45
N SER A 36 -14.27 -9.58 -7.55
CA SER A 36 -13.61 -8.32 -7.89
C SER A 36 -13.62 -7.39 -6.68
N PHE A 37 -12.49 -6.74 -6.45
CA PHE A 37 -12.31 -5.79 -5.35
C PHE A 37 -11.85 -4.45 -5.92
N ASP A 38 -12.41 -3.36 -5.45
CA ASP A 38 -12.05 -1.97 -5.76
C ASP A 38 -11.07 -1.39 -4.72
N THR A 39 -10.81 -2.14 -3.65
CA THR A 39 -9.85 -1.81 -2.61
C THR A 39 -8.85 -2.95 -2.44
N TYR A 40 -7.62 -2.59 -2.07
CA TYR A 40 -6.54 -3.53 -1.84
C TYR A 40 -6.25 -3.62 -0.34
N ARG A 41 -6.52 -4.76 0.27
CA ARG A 41 -6.29 -4.96 1.71
C ARG A 41 -4.82 -4.72 2.06
N THR A 42 -4.52 -3.87 3.04
CA THR A 42 -3.15 -3.52 3.43
C THR A 42 -2.54 -4.58 4.32
N ILE A 43 -2.26 -5.74 3.74
CA ILE A 43 -1.64 -6.89 4.39
C ILE A 43 -0.57 -7.50 3.50
N LEU A 44 0.42 -8.14 4.14
CA LEU A 44 1.40 -9.01 3.51
C LEU A 44 1.32 -10.40 4.14
N TYR A 45 1.47 -11.40 3.33
CA TYR A 45 1.57 -12.80 3.72
C TYR A 45 2.89 -13.35 3.20
N PHE A 46 3.68 -13.97 4.08
CA PHE A 46 4.94 -14.60 3.78
C PHE A 46 4.90 -16.08 4.14
N TRP A 47 5.51 -16.92 3.32
CA TRP A 47 5.68 -18.34 3.56
C TRP A 47 6.99 -18.85 2.98
N GLU A 48 7.45 -20.00 3.47
CA GLU A 48 8.56 -20.70 2.87
C GLU A 48 8.06 -21.70 1.83
N ASP A 49 8.60 -21.61 0.62
CA ASP A 49 8.35 -22.58 -0.44
C ASP A 49 9.51 -23.56 -0.51
N GLN A 50 9.22 -24.82 -0.25
CA GLN A 50 10.17 -25.90 -0.36
C GLN A 50 9.86 -26.71 -1.62
N ASP A 51 10.83 -26.81 -2.52
CA ASP A 51 10.67 -27.70 -3.68
C ASP A 51 10.60 -29.16 -3.18
N LEU A 52 9.40 -29.71 -3.13
CA LEU A 52 9.15 -31.11 -2.73
C LEU A 52 9.87 -32.12 -3.61
N LYS A 53 10.31 -31.75 -4.83
CA LYS A 53 11.10 -32.57 -5.74
C LYS A 53 12.60 -32.53 -5.45
N ALA A 54 13.04 -31.56 -4.66
CA ALA A 54 14.43 -31.38 -4.26
C ALA A 54 14.51 -31.08 -2.75
N PRO A 55 14.33 -32.08 -1.86
CA PRO A 55 14.24 -31.89 -0.40
C PRO A 55 15.46 -31.21 0.23
N ASN A 56 16.58 -31.14 -0.47
CA ASN A 56 17.82 -30.47 -0.05
C ASN A 56 18.02 -29.11 -0.74
N ALA A 57 17.05 -28.65 -1.54
CA ALA A 57 17.12 -27.30 -2.11
C ALA A 57 16.92 -26.24 -1.01
N PRO A 58 17.54 -25.07 -1.15
CA PRO A 58 17.30 -23.98 -0.21
C PRO A 58 15.83 -23.59 -0.26
N THR A 59 15.25 -23.35 0.91
CA THR A 59 13.91 -22.74 1.03
C THR A 59 13.97 -21.29 0.53
N HIS A 60 12.91 -20.88 -0.16
CA HIS A 60 12.76 -19.50 -0.63
C HIS A 60 11.55 -18.86 0.05
N THR A 61 11.78 -17.72 0.69
CA THR A 61 10.68 -16.91 1.22
C THR A 61 9.91 -16.30 0.06
N LYS A 62 8.62 -16.64 -0.01
CA LYS A 62 7.65 -16.04 -0.93
C LYS A 62 6.75 -15.07 -0.19
N SER A 63 6.16 -14.13 -0.93
CA SER A 63 5.18 -13.20 -0.37
C SER A 63 4.09 -12.89 -1.37
N CYS A 64 2.91 -12.57 -0.85
CA CYS A 64 1.84 -11.91 -1.58
C CYS A 64 1.13 -10.89 -0.68
N SER A 65 0.34 -10.01 -1.28
CA SER A 65 -0.33 -8.94 -0.57
C SER A 65 -1.80 -8.79 -0.97
N GLY A 66 -2.52 -7.98 -0.24
CA GLY A 66 -3.89 -7.62 -0.57
C GLY A 66 -4.86 -8.80 -0.51
N PRO A 67 -5.86 -8.83 -1.39
CA PRO A 67 -6.84 -9.91 -1.43
C PRO A 67 -6.21 -11.26 -1.79
N PHE A 68 -5.08 -11.26 -2.52
CA PHE A 68 -4.32 -12.48 -2.84
C PHE A 68 -3.67 -13.09 -1.59
N ALA A 69 -3.19 -12.25 -0.66
CA ALA A 69 -2.65 -12.70 0.62
C ALA A 69 -3.71 -13.40 1.47
N ILE A 70 -4.95 -12.91 1.45
CA ILE A 70 -6.07 -13.56 2.15
C ILE A 70 -6.37 -14.92 1.52
N GLU A 71 -6.41 -14.99 0.19
CA GLU A 71 -6.67 -16.24 -0.50
C GLU A 71 -5.62 -17.31 -0.19
N GLU A 72 -4.34 -16.93 -0.24
CA GLU A 72 -3.24 -17.85 0.08
C GLU A 72 -3.25 -18.26 1.56
N TYR A 73 -3.43 -17.30 2.48
CA TYR A 73 -3.52 -17.60 3.91
C TYR A 73 -4.63 -18.59 4.26
N LEU A 74 -5.77 -18.55 3.53
CA LEU A 74 -6.89 -19.46 3.75
C LEU A 74 -6.69 -20.87 3.15
N LYS A 75 -5.77 -21.03 2.20
CA LYS A 75 -5.46 -22.32 1.57
C LYS A 75 -4.47 -23.15 2.37
N GLU A 76 -3.60 -22.50 3.11
CA GLU A 76 -2.37 -23.09 3.60
C GLU A 76 -2.38 -23.33 5.12
N SER A 77 -1.71 -24.43 5.51
CA SER A 77 -1.46 -24.82 6.91
C SER A 77 0.04 -24.85 7.24
N HIS A 78 0.85 -24.04 6.56
CA HIS A 78 2.31 -23.99 6.76
C HIS A 78 2.72 -22.93 7.78
N ASP A 79 4.00 -22.98 8.18
CA ASP A 79 4.61 -21.87 8.88
C ASP A 79 4.57 -20.62 7.99
N CYS A 80 3.90 -19.60 8.48
CA CYS A 80 3.66 -18.37 7.74
C CYS A 80 3.69 -17.15 8.65
N ARG A 81 3.85 -15.99 8.03
CA ARG A 81 3.76 -14.70 8.71
C ARG A 81 2.76 -13.82 7.97
N LEU A 82 1.71 -13.40 8.68
CA LEU A 82 0.75 -12.41 8.21
C LEU A 82 1.06 -11.07 8.88
N ILE A 83 1.40 -10.08 8.07
CA ILE A 83 1.75 -8.72 8.52
C ILE A 83 0.60 -7.78 8.16
N GLN A 84 0.16 -7.01 9.12
CA GLN A 84 -0.92 -6.01 8.97
C GLN A 84 -0.57 -4.72 9.71
N SER A 85 -1.35 -3.67 9.44
CA SER A 85 -1.22 -2.36 10.11
C SER A 85 0.17 -1.73 9.98
N MET A 86 0.88 -1.98 8.90
CA MET A 86 2.25 -1.50 8.66
C MET A 86 2.35 0.03 8.80
N LYS A 87 1.33 0.77 8.33
CA LYS A 87 1.28 2.24 8.43
C LYS A 87 1.42 2.74 9.87
N SER A 88 0.92 1.98 10.84
CA SER A 88 0.96 2.37 12.27
C SER A 88 2.37 2.36 12.85
N TYR A 89 3.33 1.69 12.22
CA TYR A 89 4.71 1.60 12.68
C TYR A 89 5.65 2.61 12.02
N LEU A 90 5.18 3.41 11.07
CA LEU A 90 6.04 4.40 10.37
C LEU A 90 6.65 5.43 11.34
N ALA A 91 5.89 5.89 12.34
CA ALA A 91 6.38 6.84 13.35
C ALA A 91 7.11 6.19 14.55
N ALA A 92 7.14 4.87 14.62
CA ALA A 92 7.76 4.14 15.72
C ALA A 92 9.29 4.09 15.53
N LYS A 93 10.02 4.95 16.25
CA LYS A 93 11.49 5.03 16.18
C LYS A 93 12.20 3.81 16.77
N ASP A 94 11.54 3.11 17.65
CA ASP A 94 12.00 1.88 18.32
C ASP A 94 11.69 0.62 17.51
N PHE A 95 10.99 0.73 16.39
CA PHE A 95 10.78 -0.39 15.48
C PHE A 95 11.99 -0.53 14.55
N GLU A 96 12.89 -1.44 14.89
CA GLU A 96 14.08 -1.74 14.09
C GLU A 96 13.81 -2.72 12.95
N GLY A 97 12.75 -3.54 13.08
CA GLY A 97 12.35 -4.53 12.07
C GLY A 97 11.64 -5.74 12.67
N THR A 98 11.24 -6.66 11.81
CA THR A 98 10.68 -7.96 12.22
C THR A 98 11.41 -9.09 11.49
N ASP A 99 11.66 -10.19 12.20
CA ASP A 99 12.22 -11.38 11.58
C ASP A 99 11.11 -12.16 10.83
N ILE A 100 11.41 -12.53 9.59
CA ILE A 100 10.58 -13.40 8.76
C ILE A 100 11.50 -14.48 8.18
N PHE A 101 11.41 -15.68 8.70
CA PHE A 101 12.21 -16.84 8.28
C PHE A 101 13.72 -16.56 8.25
N GLY A 102 14.26 -15.94 9.32
CA GLY A 102 15.67 -15.62 9.45
C GLY A 102 16.14 -14.39 8.66
N THR A 103 15.24 -13.67 8.01
CA THR A 103 15.52 -12.39 7.35
C THR A 103 14.81 -11.26 8.08
N THR A 104 15.56 -10.23 8.48
CA THR A 104 14.99 -9.04 9.14
C THR A 104 14.48 -8.07 8.07
N TYR A 105 13.21 -7.70 8.19
CA TYR A 105 12.54 -6.70 7.35
C TYR A 105 12.32 -5.43 8.15
N SER A 106 12.80 -4.30 7.66
CA SER A 106 12.45 -2.97 8.18
C SER A 106 10.99 -2.62 7.81
N ILE A 107 10.46 -1.53 8.35
CA ILE A 107 9.12 -1.09 7.93
C ILE A 107 9.12 -0.62 6.48
N GLU A 108 10.22 -0.03 6.03
CA GLU A 108 10.41 0.39 4.64
C GLU A 108 10.41 -0.81 3.69
N ASP A 109 11.05 -1.92 4.07
CA ASP A 109 11.05 -3.15 3.27
C ASP A 109 9.65 -3.75 3.16
N LEU A 110 8.92 -3.79 4.27
CA LEU A 110 7.54 -4.31 4.29
C LEU A 110 6.60 -3.45 3.44
N VAL A 111 6.63 -2.13 3.65
CA VAL A 111 5.79 -1.21 2.89
C VAL A 111 6.22 -1.19 1.42
N GLY A 112 7.52 -1.18 1.12
CA GLY A 112 8.05 -1.25 -0.25
C GLY A 112 7.61 -2.52 -0.98
N THR A 113 7.67 -3.68 -0.31
CA THR A 113 7.16 -4.96 -0.85
C THR A 113 5.66 -4.87 -1.18
N PHE A 114 4.87 -4.31 -0.27
CA PHE A 114 3.44 -4.09 -0.47
C PHE A 114 3.16 -3.17 -1.67
N LEU A 115 3.86 -2.03 -1.74
CA LEU A 115 3.72 -1.04 -2.81
C LEU A 115 4.10 -1.61 -4.20
N THR A 116 5.16 -2.40 -4.25
CA THR A 116 5.56 -3.10 -5.49
C THR A 116 4.47 -4.05 -5.96
N GLN A 117 3.85 -4.79 -5.05
CA GLN A 117 2.83 -5.77 -5.40
C GLN A 117 1.51 -5.12 -5.79
N ILE A 118 1.02 -4.10 -5.08
CA ILE A 118 -0.21 -3.40 -5.49
C ILE A 118 -0.03 -2.76 -6.88
N HIS A 119 1.13 -2.17 -7.17
CA HIS A 119 1.46 -1.64 -8.50
C HIS A 119 1.41 -2.73 -9.57
N HIS A 120 2.04 -3.87 -9.32
CA HIS A 120 2.04 -5.01 -10.24
C HIS A 120 0.62 -5.50 -10.53
N PHE A 121 -0.18 -5.74 -9.49
CA PHE A 121 -1.54 -6.26 -9.66
C PHE A 121 -2.52 -5.23 -10.27
N ALA A 122 -2.34 -3.94 -9.98
CA ALA A 122 -3.16 -2.88 -10.58
C ALA A 122 -3.02 -2.82 -12.11
N GLN A 123 -1.87 -3.22 -12.66
CA GLN A 123 -1.66 -3.26 -14.11
C GLN A 123 -2.58 -4.25 -14.84
N HIS A 124 -3.16 -5.23 -14.15
CA HIS A 124 -4.12 -6.16 -14.77
C HIS A 124 -5.42 -5.47 -15.17
N SER A 125 -5.86 -4.45 -14.42
CA SER A 125 -7.09 -3.70 -14.72
C SER A 125 -6.84 -2.36 -15.41
N LEU A 126 -5.70 -1.71 -15.14
CA LEU A 126 -5.39 -0.38 -15.65
C LEU A 126 -4.44 -0.39 -16.86
N GLY A 127 -3.83 -1.56 -17.18
CA GLY A 127 -2.77 -1.65 -18.17
C GLY A 127 -1.43 -1.20 -17.61
N TRP A 128 -0.50 -0.82 -18.50
CA TRP A 128 0.84 -0.40 -18.07
C TRP A 128 0.78 0.89 -17.24
N LEU A 129 1.42 0.86 -16.07
CA LEU A 129 1.51 1.99 -15.16
C LEU A 129 2.94 2.54 -15.16
N GLY A 130 3.04 3.88 -15.14
CA GLY A 130 4.31 4.57 -14.91
C GLY A 130 4.80 4.45 -13.46
N GLN A 131 5.77 5.27 -13.10
CA GLN A 131 6.38 5.30 -11.76
C GLN A 131 6.03 6.56 -10.97
N ARG A 132 5.50 7.61 -11.63
CA ARG A 132 5.17 8.89 -10.99
C ARG A 132 3.94 8.74 -10.11
N VAL A 133 4.07 9.06 -8.82
CA VAL A 133 3.00 8.86 -7.84
C VAL A 133 2.74 10.11 -7.01
N ILE A 134 1.46 10.38 -6.76
CA ILE A 134 0.99 11.24 -5.69
C ILE A 134 0.44 10.33 -4.59
N SER A 135 1.00 10.41 -3.39
CA SER A 135 0.62 9.58 -2.25
C SER A 135 -0.26 10.34 -1.26
N GLY A 136 -1.28 9.68 -0.73
CA GLY A 136 -1.96 10.13 0.48
C GLY A 136 -1.06 9.98 1.72
N ARG A 137 -1.19 10.92 2.66
CA ARG A 137 -0.63 10.82 4.01
C ARG A 137 -1.61 11.31 5.06
N PRO A 138 -1.61 10.77 6.28
CA PRO A 138 -2.42 11.31 7.35
C PRO A 138 -1.89 12.68 7.80
N VAL A 139 -2.74 13.48 8.43
CA VAL A 139 -2.33 14.73 9.08
C VAL A 139 -1.38 14.45 10.23
N ALA A 140 -1.65 13.38 10.99
CA ALA A 140 -0.77 12.85 12.03
C ALA A 140 -0.70 11.33 11.91
N PHE A 141 0.51 10.77 11.95
CA PHE A 141 0.70 9.33 11.99
C PHE A 141 0.29 8.74 13.35
N ALA A 142 0.10 7.44 13.42
CA ALA A 142 -0.28 6.76 14.66
C ALA A 142 0.82 6.87 15.73
N GLY A 143 0.40 6.98 17.00
CA GLY A 143 1.28 7.02 18.16
C GLY A 143 0.99 8.18 19.13
N ASN A 144 1.56 8.10 20.32
CA ASN A 144 1.52 9.18 21.28
C ASN A 144 2.62 10.20 20.93
N ASN A 145 2.24 11.35 20.40
CA ASN A 145 3.15 12.40 19.93
C ASN A 145 4.10 11.89 18.81
N PRO A 146 3.55 11.48 17.65
CA PRO A 146 4.34 10.91 16.56
C PRO A 146 5.26 11.94 15.93
N ASP A 147 6.45 11.49 15.53
CA ASP A 147 7.33 12.27 14.67
C ASP A 147 6.85 12.12 13.22
N ASN A 148 6.04 13.08 12.78
CA ASN A 148 5.40 13.04 11.46
C ASN A 148 6.42 13.17 10.31
N ASP A 149 7.48 13.97 10.51
CA ASP A 149 8.52 14.15 9.50
C ASP A 149 9.34 12.85 9.32
N PHE A 150 9.67 12.20 10.43
CA PHE A 150 10.32 10.89 10.41
C PHE A 150 9.45 9.82 9.71
N ALA A 151 8.16 9.77 10.04
CA ALA A 151 7.23 8.82 9.42
C ALA A 151 7.05 9.08 7.91
N GLU A 152 6.97 10.34 7.49
CA GLU A 152 6.91 10.72 6.08
C GLU A 152 8.18 10.32 5.34
N MET A 153 9.35 10.56 5.94
CA MET A 153 10.65 10.17 5.38
C MET A 153 10.69 8.65 5.13
N ARG A 154 10.27 7.83 6.10
CA ARG A 154 10.21 6.37 5.98
C ARG A 154 9.21 5.92 4.89
N LEU A 155 8.04 6.55 4.83
CA LEU A 155 7.05 6.26 3.80
C LEU A 155 7.59 6.59 2.41
N ARG A 156 8.26 7.74 2.25
CA ARG A 156 8.91 8.13 0.99
C ARG A 156 9.97 7.13 0.58
N ALA A 157 10.84 6.72 1.52
CA ALA A 157 11.87 5.71 1.26
C ALA A 157 11.26 4.37 0.80
N ALA A 158 10.13 3.94 1.37
CA ALA A 158 9.42 2.75 0.95
C ALA A 158 8.87 2.86 -0.49
N TYR A 159 8.35 4.04 -0.88
CA TYR A 159 7.94 4.30 -2.26
C TYR A 159 9.12 4.24 -3.23
N GLU A 160 10.24 4.86 -2.87
CA GLU A 160 11.47 4.86 -3.68
C GLU A 160 12.03 3.44 -3.85
N GLN A 161 12.04 2.62 -2.79
CA GLN A 161 12.42 1.21 -2.85
C GLN A 161 11.50 0.40 -3.78
N ALA A 162 10.22 0.73 -3.84
CA ALA A 162 9.26 0.13 -4.75
C ALA A 162 9.38 0.64 -6.20
N GLY A 163 10.30 1.55 -6.47
CA GLY A 163 10.57 2.10 -7.80
C GLY A 163 9.65 3.26 -8.19
N PHE A 164 8.94 3.87 -7.24
CA PHE A 164 8.11 5.04 -7.51
C PHE A 164 8.92 6.34 -7.43
N ASP A 165 8.54 7.29 -8.28
CA ASP A 165 8.95 8.68 -8.23
C ASP A 165 7.84 9.49 -7.55
N VAL A 166 8.06 9.86 -6.29
CA VAL A 166 7.06 10.54 -5.45
C VAL A 166 7.04 12.03 -5.74
N GLU A 167 6.08 12.48 -6.53
CA GLU A 167 5.92 13.90 -6.87
C GLU A 167 5.37 14.73 -5.70
N ALA A 168 4.42 14.18 -4.97
CA ALA A 168 3.84 14.85 -3.81
C ALA A 168 3.28 13.85 -2.79
N MET A 169 3.28 14.25 -1.51
CA MET A 169 2.47 13.64 -0.47
C MET A 169 1.40 14.64 -0.02
N VAL A 170 0.14 14.25 -0.14
CA VAL A 170 -1.03 15.11 0.11
C VAL A 170 -1.77 14.59 1.33
N PHE A 171 -2.20 15.51 2.20
CA PHE A 171 -3.04 15.12 3.34
C PHE A 171 -4.34 14.46 2.87
N GLU A 172 -4.63 13.28 3.37
CA GLU A 172 -5.83 12.49 3.03
C GLU A 172 -7.13 13.29 3.15
N PRO A 173 -7.38 14.07 4.22
CA PRO A 173 -8.57 14.91 4.31
C PRO A 173 -8.62 16.00 3.25
N LEU A 174 -7.46 16.53 2.85
CA LEU A 174 -7.38 17.55 1.80
C LEU A 174 -7.74 16.93 0.44
N ALA A 175 -7.22 15.73 0.14
CA ALA A 175 -7.56 15.01 -1.09
C ALA A 175 -9.07 14.72 -1.18
N ALA A 176 -9.69 14.27 -0.06
CA ALA A 176 -11.13 14.04 0.02
C ALA A 176 -11.92 15.35 -0.19
N SER A 177 -11.45 16.48 0.35
CA SER A 177 -12.10 17.80 0.17
C SER A 177 -12.07 18.28 -1.29
N TYR A 178 -11.01 17.96 -2.03
CA TYR A 178 -10.94 18.30 -3.47
C TYR A 178 -12.00 17.56 -4.28
N TYR A 179 -12.25 16.29 -3.97
CA TYR A 179 -13.30 15.54 -4.65
C TYR A 179 -14.67 16.18 -4.46
N TYR A 180 -15.02 16.53 -3.21
CA TYR A 180 -16.26 17.23 -2.89
C TYR A 180 -16.32 18.63 -3.54
N GLY A 181 -15.20 19.36 -3.50
CA GLY A 181 -15.10 20.74 -4.04
C GLY A 181 -15.40 20.86 -5.53
N ARG A 182 -15.25 19.77 -6.31
CA ARG A 182 -15.55 19.78 -7.77
C ARG A 182 -17.04 20.00 -8.07
N GLU A 183 -17.92 19.73 -7.12
CA GLU A 183 -19.38 19.83 -7.27
C GLU A 183 -19.95 21.12 -6.68
N LEU A 184 -19.10 22.01 -6.13
CA LEU A 184 -19.54 23.22 -5.48
C LEU A 184 -19.73 24.37 -6.47
N ASP A 185 -20.93 24.96 -6.48
CA ASP A 185 -21.26 26.16 -7.27
C ASP A 185 -20.86 27.47 -6.56
N LYS A 186 -20.55 27.41 -5.28
CA LYS A 186 -20.21 28.57 -4.43
C LYS A 186 -19.22 28.17 -3.33
N PRO A 187 -18.48 29.17 -2.75
CA PRO A 187 -17.60 28.91 -1.62
C PRO A 187 -18.36 28.36 -0.41
N GLU A 188 -17.88 27.24 0.15
CA GLU A 188 -18.42 26.63 1.35
C GLU A 188 -17.28 26.27 2.32
N THR A 189 -17.60 26.16 3.61
CA THR A 189 -16.71 25.59 4.61
C THR A 189 -17.04 24.12 4.76
N VAL A 190 -16.05 23.26 4.51
CA VAL A 190 -16.21 21.80 4.56
C VAL A 190 -15.44 21.25 5.75
N LEU A 191 -16.09 20.41 6.55
CA LEU A 191 -15.44 19.61 7.57
C LEU A 191 -15.28 18.19 7.03
N VAL A 192 -14.04 17.72 6.91
CA VAL A 192 -13.72 16.35 6.56
C VAL A 192 -13.33 15.59 7.82
N ALA A 193 -14.05 14.52 8.11
CA ALA A 193 -13.73 13.61 9.21
C ALA A 193 -13.38 12.24 8.63
N ASP A 194 -12.18 11.76 8.93
CA ASP A 194 -11.68 10.45 8.52
C ASP A 194 -11.60 9.53 9.75
N PHE A 195 -12.32 8.43 9.70
CA PHE A 195 -12.36 7.40 10.73
C PHE A 195 -11.78 6.12 10.14
N GLY A 196 -10.44 6.04 10.11
CA GLY A 196 -9.71 4.86 9.71
C GLY A 196 -9.45 3.89 10.89
N GLY A 197 -9.16 2.62 10.60
CA GLY A 197 -8.84 1.60 11.60
C GLY A 197 -7.92 0.52 11.05
#